data_f05495d80b5f6c02e7fe8b9d474fa92f
#
_entry.id   f05495d80b5f6c02e7fe8b9d474fa92f
#
_cell.length_a   1.000
_cell.length_b   1.000
_cell.length_c   1.000
_cell.angle_alpha   90.00
_cell.angle_beta   90.00
_cell.angle_gamma   90.00
#
_symmetry.space_group_name_H-M   'P 1'
#
loop_
_entity.id
_entity.type
_entity.pdbx_description
1 polymer ?
#
loop_
_entity_poly.entity_id
_entity_poly.type
_entity_poly.pdbx_seq_one_letter_code
_entity_poly.pdbx_strand_id
1 'polypeptide(L)'
;YDFLDESKVMEICLQFSSIVNKHFNLQSPVLEAEYGDLRISLLHPSIANYLSVSIRKTPQYMRLNKKLLLESGYLNEALFRFLKEAVRLEKNIMVSGLPGVGKTELVKFLSQFIDDKSRVISIEDTRELHYDLLYPKRDCVSIKVDEKFNYDMAIKASMRQRPNWLLVSEVRGKEVEDLLKSVSTGSHLISTIHARSAFEIPVRMLYMMQGVDKSNEMFLKRLKSSIDVGVHLEKRGLRRFIKEVVVFDEGEPILVYHHQKQPEVEMGVLK
;
A
#
# COMPACT_ATOMS: atom_id res chain seq x y z
N TYR A 1 15.38 13.80 -29.19
CA TYR A 1 14.67 14.55 -28.10
C TYR A 1 15.29 15.95 -27.97
N ASP A 2 15.15 16.77 -29.03
CA ASP A 2 15.78 18.10 -29.13
C ASP A 2 14.86 19.25 -28.73
N PHE A 3 13.91 19.01 -27.80
CA PHE A 3 12.83 19.97 -27.57
C PHE A 3 12.90 20.76 -26.26
N LEU A 4 13.77 20.42 -25.33
CA LEU A 4 13.88 21.14 -24.07
C LEU A 4 15.31 21.63 -23.86
N ASP A 5 15.48 22.94 -23.90
CA ASP A 5 16.67 23.63 -23.46
C ASP A 5 16.89 23.35 -21.96
N GLU A 6 18.04 22.76 -21.59
CA GLU A 6 18.37 22.40 -20.21
C GLU A 6 18.27 23.62 -19.27
N SER A 7 18.60 24.81 -19.75
CA SER A 7 18.48 26.04 -18.98
C SER A 7 17.02 26.36 -18.62
N LYS A 8 16.10 26.15 -19.54
CA LYS A 8 14.65 26.33 -19.29
C LYS A 8 14.10 25.29 -18.35
N VAL A 9 14.55 24.05 -18.47
CA VAL A 9 14.13 22.97 -17.55
C VAL A 9 14.63 23.28 -16.13
N MET A 10 15.87 23.75 -15.99
CA MET A 10 16.42 24.18 -14.70
C MET A 10 15.60 25.32 -14.10
N GLU A 11 15.24 26.33 -14.90
CA GLU A 11 14.40 27.43 -14.44
C GLU A 11 13.05 26.94 -13.92
N ILE A 12 12.39 26.01 -14.62
CA ILE A 12 11.13 25.38 -14.18
C ILE A 12 11.34 24.61 -12.85
N CYS A 13 12.45 23.90 -12.72
CA CYS A 13 12.79 23.17 -11.48
C CYS A 13 12.98 24.12 -10.30
N LEU A 14 13.63 25.28 -10.52
CA LEU A 14 13.82 26.31 -9.49
C LEU A 14 12.50 26.97 -9.12
N GLN A 15 11.64 27.30 -10.08
CA GLN A 15 10.30 27.82 -9.82
C GLN A 15 9.47 26.81 -9.01
N PHE A 16 9.52 25.52 -9.40
CA PHE A 16 8.85 24.45 -8.67
C PHE A 16 9.37 24.32 -7.23
N SER A 17 10.69 24.39 -7.02
CA SER A 17 11.29 24.35 -5.68
C SER A 17 10.75 25.46 -4.79
N SER A 18 10.55 26.66 -5.34
CA SER A 18 9.97 27.80 -4.64
C SER A 18 8.49 27.56 -4.29
N ILE A 19 7.70 26.99 -5.22
CA ILE A 19 6.27 26.67 -4.99
C ILE A 19 6.10 25.68 -3.84
N VAL A 20 6.97 24.65 -3.77
CA VAL A 20 6.91 23.61 -2.70
C VAL A 20 7.70 24.00 -1.45
N ASN A 21 8.25 25.22 -1.41
CA ASN A 21 9.07 25.75 -0.31
C ASN A 21 10.21 24.81 0.10
N LYS A 22 10.96 24.29 -0.88
CA LYS A 22 12.12 23.44 -0.71
C LYS A 22 13.31 24.00 -1.48
N HIS A 23 14.52 23.75 -1.00
CA HIS A 23 15.74 24.16 -1.71
C HIS A 23 16.11 23.12 -2.78
N PHE A 24 16.54 23.62 -3.96
CA PHE A 24 17.12 22.83 -5.02
C PHE A 24 18.33 23.58 -5.59
N ASN A 25 19.53 23.20 -5.17
CA ASN A 25 20.79 23.84 -5.52
C ASN A 25 21.98 22.90 -5.24
N LEU A 26 23.21 23.41 -5.37
CA LEU A 26 24.43 22.64 -5.08
C LEU A 26 24.53 22.06 -3.68
N GLN A 27 23.96 22.74 -2.67
CA GLN A 27 23.96 22.27 -1.29
C GLN A 27 22.79 21.32 -0.98
N SER A 28 21.71 21.44 -1.74
CA SER A 28 20.50 20.61 -1.67
C SER A 28 20.21 20.03 -3.06
N PRO A 29 21.04 19.07 -3.54
CA PRO A 29 21.01 18.65 -4.95
C PRO A 29 19.91 17.65 -5.26
N VAL A 30 19.13 17.20 -4.27
CA VAL A 30 17.97 16.32 -4.43
C VAL A 30 16.72 17.05 -3.93
N LEU A 31 15.68 17.09 -4.76
CA LEU A 31 14.37 17.58 -4.34
C LEU A 31 13.32 16.52 -4.60
N GLU A 32 12.67 16.08 -3.54
CA GLU A 32 11.48 15.24 -3.61
C GLU A 32 10.28 16.02 -3.05
N ALA A 33 9.22 16.11 -3.84
CA ALA A 33 8.01 16.84 -3.45
C ALA A 33 6.76 16.28 -4.11
N GLU A 34 5.63 16.63 -3.52
CA GLU A 34 4.30 16.38 -4.05
C GLU A 34 3.61 17.71 -4.32
N TYR A 35 2.94 17.80 -5.46
CA TYR A 35 2.14 18.96 -5.83
C TYR A 35 0.89 18.50 -6.59
N GLY A 36 -0.27 18.72 -6.00
CA GLY A 36 -1.52 18.17 -6.53
C GLY A 36 -1.51 16.64 -6.59
N ASP A 37 -1.64 16.10 -7.79
CA ASP A 37 -1.58 14.66 -8.09
C ASP A 37 -0.21 14.21 -8.65
N LEU A 38 0.81 15.09 -8.52
CA LEU A 38 2.16 14.81 -9.03
C LEU A 38 3.13 14.53 -7.88
N ARG A 39 3.90 13.47 -8.02
CA ARG A 39 5.14 13.23 -7.27
C ARG A 39 6.31 13.57 -8.18
N ILE A 40 7.16 14.48 -7.71
CA ILE A 40 8.27 15.02 -8.49
C ILE A 40 9.57 14.73 -7.75
N SER A 41 10.53 14.17 -8.46
CA SER A 41 11.89 13.96 -7.98
C SER A 41 12.86 14.62 -8.95
N LEU A 42 13.71 15.50 -8.43
CA LEU A 42 14.71 16.24 -9.18
C LEU A 42 16.10 15.87 -8.67
N LEU A 43 17.05 15.64 -9.58
CA LEU A 43 18.47 15.50 -9.26
C LEU A 43 19.25 16.59 -9.97
N HIS A 44 20.02 17.36 -9.18
CA HIS A 44 20.85 18.45 -9.70
C HIS A 44 22.06 17.90 -10.48
N PRO A 45 22.55 18.59 -11.54
CA PRO A 45 23.71 18.16 -12.32
C PRO A 45 25.00 18.00 -11.51
N SER A 46 25.08 18.55 -10.29
CA SER A 46 26.23 18.35 -9.40
C SER A 46 26.41 16.91 -8.88
N ILE A 47 25.34 16.10 -8.92
CA ILE A 47 25.35 14.71 -8.46
C ILE A 47 24.89 13.70 -9.50
N ALA A 48 24.51 14.17 -10.69
CA ALA A 48 24.07 13.35 -11.82
C ALA A 48 24.75 13.86 -13.10
N ASN A 49 24.82 13.05 -14.15
CA ASN A 49 25.43 13.46 -15.42
C ASN A 49 24.70 14.63 -16.10
N TYR A 50 23.40 14.74 -15.85
CA TYR A 50 22.50 15.79 -16.36
C TYR A 50 21.45 16.11 -15.31
N LEU A 51 20.73 17.24 -15.50
CA LEU A 51 19.53 17.52 -14.74
C LEU A 51 18.52 16.38 -14.95
N SER A 52 18.20 15.66 -13.88
CA SER A 52 17.22 14.56 -13.95
C SER A 52 15.89 15.00 -13.34
N VAL A 53 14.83 14.85 -14.12
CA VAL A 53 13.45 15.18 -13.71
C VAL A 53 12.58 13.95 -13.84
N SER A 54 12.03 13.47 -12.75
CA SER A 54 11.07 12.37 -12.71
C SER A 54 9.73 12.87 -12.17
N ILE A 55 8.70 12.75 -12.99
CA ILE A 55 7.33 13.13 -12.62
C ILE A 55 6.44 11.89 -12.67
N ARG A 56 5.86 11.53 -11.53
CA ARG A 56 4.89 10.45 -11.42
C ARG A 56 3.53 11.02 -11.06
N LYS A 57 2.52 10.66 -11.85
CA LYS A 57 1.14 11.02 -11.55
C LYS A 57 0.52 10.02 -10.57
N THR A 58 -0.08 10.53 -9.48
CA THR A 58 -0.81 9.76 -8.46
C THR A 58 -2.30 10.16 -8.51
N PRO A 59 -3.12 9.45 -9.32
CA PRO A 59 -4.49 9.87 -9.57
C PRO A 59 -5.33 9.90 -8.30
N GLN A 60 -6.05 11.01 -8.10
CA GLN A 60 -6.97 11.22 -6.98
C GLN A 60 -8.33 10.54 -7.16
N TYR A 61 -8.52 9.80 -8.26
CA TYR A 61 -9.74 9.06 -8.58
C TYR A 61 -9.50 7.55 -8.58
N MET A 62 -10.58 6.78 -8.48
CA MET A 62 -10.54 5.33 -8.54
C MET A 62 -10.27 4.87 -9.98
N ARG A 63 -9.14 4.21 -10.21
CA ARG A 63 -8.74 3.67 -11.52
C ARG A 63 -9.32 2.29 -11.79
N LEU A 64 -9.50 1.49 -10.73
CA LEU A 64 -10.04 0.15 -10.81
C LEU A 64 -11.55 0.17 -10.59
N ASN A 65 -12.27 -0.62 -11.38
CA ASN A 65 -13.67 -0.90 -11.17
C ASN A 65 -13.94 -2.37 -11.49
N LYS A 66 -15.07 -2.91 -11.01
CA LYS A 66 -15.42 -4.32 -11.18
C LYS A 66 -15.36 -4.78 -12.64
N LYS A 67 -15.94 -3.99 -13.57
CA LYS A 67 -16.00 -4.34 -15.00
C LYS A 67 -14.58 -4.48 -15.58
N LEU A 68 -13.72 -3.49 -15.37
CA LEU A 68 -12.34 -3.50 -15.83
C LEU A 68 -11.56 -4.69 -15.28
N LEU A 69 -11.72 -5.00 -13.98
CA LEU A 69 -11.01 -6.09 -13.33
C LEU A 69 -11.39 -7.46 -13.90
N LEU A 70 -12.67 -7.68 -14.21
CA LEU A 70 -13.15 -8.91 -14.80
C LEU A 70 -12.74 -9.03 -16.29
N GLU A 71 -12.97 -7.99 -17.10
CA GLU A 71 -12.69 -7.99 -18.54
C GLU A 71 -11.19 -8.10 -18.84
N SER A 72 -10.33 -7.49 -18.01
CA SER A 72 -8.87 -7.61 -18.15
C SER A 72 -8.31 -8.94 -17.65
N GLY A 73 -9.13 -9.75 -16.98
CA GLY A 73 -8.71 -10.97 -16.30
C GLY A 73 -7.74 -10.68 -15.13
N TYR A 74 -7.89 -9.52 -14.50
CA TYR A 74 -7.15 -9.18 -13.28
C TYR A 74 -7.56 -10.10 -12.13
N LEU A 75 -8.86 -10.43 -12.04
CA LEU A 75 -9.49 -11.40 -11.17
C LEU A 75 -10.77 -11.96 -11.83
N ASN A 76 -11.30 -13.06 -11.29
CA ASN A 76 -12.61 -13.58 -11.70
C ASN A 76 -13.73 -13.14 -10.74
N GLU A 77 -14.98 -13.44 -11.10
CA GLU A 77 -16.18 -13.06 -10.31
C GLU A 77 -16.18 -13.67 -8.90
N ALA A 78 -15.75 -14.93 -8.76
CA ALA A 78 -15.69 -15.62 -7.47
C ALA A 78 -14.68 -14.93 -6.54
N LEU A 79 -13.49 -14.62 -7.05
CA LEU A 79 -12.46 -13.89 -6.28
C LEU A 79 -12.89 -12.46 -5.95
N PHE A 80 -13.59 -11.77 -6.87
CA PHE A 80 -14.16 -10.46 -6.57
C PHE A 80 -15.11 -10.51 -5.37
N ARG A 81 -16.03 -11.50 -5.36
CA ARG A 81 -16.97 -11.68 -4.24
C ARG A 81 -16.24 -12.02 -2.94
N PHE A 82 -15.25 -12.90 -3.00
CA PHE A 82 -14.43 -13.27 -1.85
C PHE A 82 -13.74 -12.05 -1.23
N LEU A 83 -13.02 -11.24 -2.02
CA LEU A 83 -12.31 -10.07 -1.51
C LEU A 83 -13.25 -8.99 -0.97
N LYS A 84 -14.39 -8.79 -1.64
CA LYS A 84 -15.43 -7.88 -1.14
C LYS A 84 -15.97 -8.33 0.20
N GLU A 85 -16.25 -9.63 0.36
CA GLU A 85 -16.76 -10.19 1.61
C GLU A 85 -15.71 -10.18 2.71
N ALA A 86 -14.43 -10.43 2.38
CA ALA A 86 -13.33 -10.32 3.33
C ALA A 86 -13.27 -8.92 3.98
N VAL A 87 -13.43 -7.85 3.19
CA VAL A 87 -13.49 -6.49 3.75
C VAL A 87 -14.75 -6.29 4.62
N ARG A 88 -15.92 -6.80 4.19
CA ARG A 88 -17.16 -6.69 4.96
C ARG A 88 -17.14 -7.45 6.28
N LEU A 89 -16.42 -8.56 6.31
CA LEU A 89 -16.18 -9.37 7.51
C LEU A 89 -14.97 -8.85 8.31
N GLU A 90 -14.53 -7.63 8.01
CA GLU A 90 -13.47 -6.93 8.75
C GLU A 90 -12.14 -7.71 8.84
N LYS A 91 -11.81 -8.49 7.79
CA LYS A 91 -10.58 -9.27 7.72
C LYS A 91 -9.35 -8.40 7.45
N ASN A 92 -8.25 -8.71 8.11
CA ASN A 92 -6.96 -8.07 7.90
C ASN A 92 -6.34 -8.55 6.59
N ILE A 93 -6.15 -7.63 5.63
CA ILE A 93 -5.70 -7.96 4.28
C ILE A 93 -4.32 -7.37 4.01
N MET A 94 -3.39 -8.22 3.60
CA MET A 94 -2.06 -7.80 3.15
C MET A 94 -1.88 -8.06 1.66
N VAL A 95 -1.60 -7.00 0.91
CA VAL A 95 -1.36 -7.06 -0.54
C VAL A 95 0.13 -7.06 -0.82
N SER A 96 0.63 -8.13 -1.42
CA SER A 96 2.06 -8.31 -1.76
C SER A 96 2.32 -8.22 -3.26
N GLY A 97 3.57 -8.01 -3.61
CA GLY A 97 4.06 -7.98 -5.00
C GLY A 97 5.23 -7.01 -5.19
N LEU A 98 5.86 -7.06 -6.36
CA LEU A 98 6.99 -6.20 -6.70
C LEU A 98 6.57 -4.72 -6.84
N PRO A 99 7.53 -3.77 -6.86
CA PRO A 99 7.25 -2.36 -7.17
C PRO A 99 6.51 -2.20 -8.49
N GLY A 100 5.52 -1.30 -8.54
CA GLY A 100 4.79 -0.95 -9.76
C GLY A 100 3.74 -1.96 -10.24
N VAL A 101 3.47 -3.05 -9.50
CA VAL A 101 2.42 -4.01 -9.86
C VAL A 101 1.01 -3.51 -9.56
N GLY A 102 0.86 -2.41 -8.78
CA GLY A 102 -0.44 -1.80 -8.47
C GLY A 102 -1.02 -2.21 -7.12
N LYS A 103 -0.18 -2.52 -6.13
CA LYS A 103 -0.62 -2.87 -4.77
C LYS A 103 -1.53 -1.79 -4.16
N THR A 104 -1.09 -0.54 -4.17
CA THR A 104 -1.84 0.61 -3.64
C THR A 104 -3.17 0.81 -4.36
N GLU A 105 -3.22 0.59 -5.68
CA GLU A 105 -4.47 0.67 -6.45
C GLU A 105 -5.47 -0.43 -6.02
N LEU A 106 -4.99 -1.65 -5.69
CA LEU A 106 -5.86 -2.70 -5.16
C LEU A 106 -6.34 -2.35 -3.75
N VAL A 107 -5.48 -1.85 -2.86
CA VAL A 107 -5.89 -1.37 -1.53
C VAL A 107 -6.95 -0.29 -1.65
N LYS A 108 -6.73 0.70 -2.52
CA LYS A 108 -7.68 1.77 -2.84
C LYS A 108 -9.01 1.20 -3.34
N PHE A 109 -8.99 0.19 -4.21
CA PHE A 109 -10.19 -0.48 -4.70
C PHE A 109 -10.91 -1.27 -3.59
N LEU A 110 -10.19 -1.98 -2.73
CA LEU A 110 -10.79 -2.74 -1.64
C LEU A 110 -11.41 -1.83 -0.58
N SER A 111 -10.81 -0.68 -0.31
CA SER A 111 -11.28 0.26 0.71
C SER A 111 -12.71 0.80 0.45
N GLN A 112 -13.22 0.70 -0.79
CA GLN A 112 -14.61 1.09 -1.09
C GLN A 112 -15.66 0.22 -0.39
N PHE A 113 -15.30 -1.01 -0.01
CA PHE A 113 -16.20 -1.97 0.63
C PHE A 113 -16.23 -1.87 2.16
N ILE A 114 -15.41 -1.00 2.74
CA ILE A 114 -15.46 -0.64 4.17
C ILE A 114 -16.82 0.01 4.45
N ASP A 115 -17.43 -0.36 5.58
CA ASP A 115 -18.71 0.22 6.01
C ASP A 115 -18.60 1.74 6.16
N ASP A 116 -19.63 2.46 5.70
CA ASP A 116 -19.63 3.94 5.67
C ASP A 116 -19.61 4.57 7.07
N LYS A 117 -19.96 3.82 8.12
CA LYS A 117 -19.94 4.25 9.52
C LYS A 117 -18.59 4.01 10.18
N SER A 118 -17.69 3.27 9.54
CA SER A 118 -16.36 2.96 10.06
C SER A 118 -15.45 4.19 10.01
N ARG A 119 -14.75 4.43 11.12
CA ARG A 119 -13.68 5.42 11.15
C ARG A 119 -12.41 4.83 10.52
N VAL A 120 -11.92 5.47 9.47
CA VAL A 120 -10.76 5.04 8.70
C VAL A 120 -9.60 5.99 8.93
N ILE A 121 -8.42 5.46 9.25
CA ILE A 121 -7.19 6.24 9.28
C ILE A 121 -6.26 5.71 8.18
N SER A 122 -5.89 6.57 7.23
CA SER A 122 -4.87 6.26 6.24
C SER A 122 -3.52 6.83 6.67
N ILE A 123 -2.45 6.05 6.49
CA ILE A 123 -1.07 6.42 6.85
C ILE A 123 -0.19 6.18 5.63
N GLU A 124 0.42 7.25 5.10
CA GLU A 124 1.16 7.23 3.84
C GLU A 124 2.38 8.16 3.89
N ASP A 125 3.48 7.76 3.25
CA ASP A 125 4.61 8.65 2.97
C ASP A 125 4.35 9.53 1.74
N THR A 126 3.70 8.96 0.76
CA THR A 126 3.20 9.65 -0.43
C THR A 126 1.70 9.42 -0.53
N ARG A 127 0.92 10.49 -0.70
CA ARG A 127 -0.54 10.40 -0.82
C ARG A 127 -0.93 9.70 -2.12
N GLU A 128 -1.22 8.42 -2.06
CA GLU A 128 -1.68 7.60 -3.19
C GLU A 128 -3.11 7.08 -2.99
N LEU A 129 -3.50 6.77 -1.75
CA LEU A 129 -4.83 6.24 -1.42
C LEU A 129 -5.94 7.27 -1.63
N HIS A 130 -5.70 8.51 -1.20
CA HIS A 130 -6.67 9.61 -1.30
C HIS A 130 -8.07 9.24 -0.76
N TYR A 131 -8.11 8.48 0.34
CA TYR A 131 -9.37 7.98 0.89
C TYR A 131 -10.33 9.11 1.27
N ASP A 132 -9.80 10.19 1.84
CA ASP A 132 -10.50 11.42 2.19
C ASP A 132 -11.15 12.12 0.98
N LEU A 133 -10.47 12.11 -0.17
CA LEU A 133 -10.98 12.71 -1.40
C LEU A 133 -11.99 11.81 -2.12
N LEU A 134 -11.80 10.49 -2.05
CA LEU A 134 -12.71 9.52 -2.65
C LEU A 134 -14.03 9.41 -1.88
N TYR A 135 -13.97 9.57 -0.56
CA TYR A 135 -15.12 9.38 0.33
C TYR A 135 -15.28 10.56 1.31
N PRO A 136 -15.57 11.79 0.81
CA PRO A 136 -15.54 13.03 1.61
C PRO A 136 -16.63 13.09 2.70
N LYS A 137 -17.58 12.15 2.69
CA LYS A 137 -18.67 12.07 3.69
C LYS A 137 -18.39 11.01 4.78
N ARG A 138 -17.33 10.22 4.64
CA ARG A 138 -16.95 9.19 5.62
C ARG A 138 -16.06 9.78 6.70
N ASP A 139 -16.12 9.22 7.91
CA ASP A 139 -15.20 9.59 8.99
C ASP A 139 -13.81 9.07 8.68
N CYS A 140 -12.90 9.96 8.27
CA CYS A 140 -11.53 9.57 7.94
C CYS A 140 -10.52 10.62 8.38
N VAL A 141 -9.31 10.14 8.68
CA VAL A 141 -8.12 10.95 8.94
C VAL A 141 -6.98 10.44 8.06
N SER A 142 -6.44 11.32 7.23
CA SER A 142 -5.28 11.01 6.39
C SER A 142 -4.00 11.57 7.03
N ILE A 143 -3.11 10.67 7.46
CA ILE A 143 -1.84 10.99 8.09
C ILE A 143 -0.73 10.86 7.06
N LYS A 144 0.03 11.92 6.84
CA LYS A 144 1.25 11.90 6.06
C LYS A 144 2.44 11.69 7.00
N VAL A 145 3.30 10.73 6.66
CA VAL A 145 4.55 10.45 7.38
C VAL A 145 5.76 10.99 6.61
N ASP A 146 6.81 11.33 7.36
CA ASP A 146 8.09 11.78 6.85
C ASP A 146 9.23 11.34 7.79
N GLU A 147 10.42 11.90 7.62
CA GLU A 147 11.59 11.60 8.46
C GLU A 147 11.40 12.01 9.94
N LYS A 148 10.59 13.05 10.22
CA LYS A 148 10.34 13.58 11.57
C LYS A 148 9.17 12.89 12.25
N PHE A 149 8.17 12.47 11.47
CA PHE A 149 6.97 11.79 11.94
C PHE A 149 6.78 10.51 11.14
N ASN A 150 7.41 9.44 11.59
CA ASN A 150 7.49 8.15 10.89
C ASN A 150 6.26 7.27 11.12
N TYR A 151 6.23 6.10 10.45
CA TYR A 151 5.11 5.14 10.53
C TYR A 151 4.81 4.67 11.96
N ASP A 152 5.83 4.40 12.80
CA ASP A 152 5.62 3.98 14.19
C ASP A 152 4.87 5.04 14.98
N MET A 153 5.28 6.31 14.83
CA MET A 153 4.65 7.44 15.51
C MET A 153 3.20 7.64 15.02
N ALA A 154 2.98 7.51 13.71
CA ALA A 154 1.66 7.65 13.11
C ALA A 154 0.70 6.55 13.55
N ILE A 155 1.14 5.28 13.59
CA ILE A 155 0.34 4.16 14.08
C ILE A 155 0.00 4.35 15.56
N LYS A 156 0.98 4.69 16.41
CA LYS A 156 0.74 4.97 17.84
C LYS A 156 -0.24 6.13 18.06
N ALA A 157 -0.14 7.18 17.23
CA ALA A 157 -1.07 8.31 17.30
C ALA A 157 -2.47 7.88 16.86
N SER A 158 -2.57 7.07 15.80
CA SER A 158 -3.86 6.58 15.27
C SER A 158 -4.62 5.71 16.27
N MET A 159 -3.94 4.88 17.07
CA MET A 159 -4.58 4.06 18.10
C MET A 159 -5.37 4.89 19.13
N ARG A 160 -4.96 6.15 19.38
CA ARG A 160 -5.69 7.08 20.27
C ARG A 160 -6.89 7.73 19.59
N GLN A 161 -7.02 7.58 18.27
CA GLN A 161 -8.11 8.12 17.46
C GLN A 161 -9.25 7.12 17.25
N ARG A 162 -9.20 5.92 17.88
CA ARG A 162 -10.19 4.84 17.80
C ARG A 162 -10.53 4.44 16.36
N PRO A 163 -9.56 4.04 15.53
CA PRO A 163 -9.83 3.59 14.17
C PRO A 163 -10.58 2.25 14.18
N ASN A 164 -11.57 2.12 13.30
CA ASN A 164 -12.08 0.80 12.91
C ASN A 164 -11.12 0.19 11.89
N TRP A 165 -10.59 1.01 10.97
CA TRP A 165 -9.70 0.58 9.93
C TRP A 165 -8.41 1.42 9.87
N LEU A 166 -7.28 0.73 9.70
CA LEU A 166 -6.01 1.32 9.30
C LEU A 166 -5.73 0.96 7.84
N LEU A 167 -5.54 1.96 7.01
CA LEU A 167 -5.03 1.82 5.65
C LEU A 167 -3.59 2.29 5.63
N VAL A 168 -2.63 1.36 5.65
CA VAL A 168 -1.21 1.71 5.63
C VAL A 168 -0.66 1.47 4.23
N SER A 169 -0.10 2.51 3.62
CA SER A 169 0.34 2.43 2.21
C SER A 169 1.34 1.32 1.98
N GLU A 170 2.31 1.16 2.88
CA GLU A 170 3.29 0.08 2.81
C GLU A 170 3.90 -0.22 4.18
N VAL A 171 4.12 -1.51 4.45
CA VAL A 171 4.89 -2.00 5.59
C VAL A 171 6.31 -2.30 5.12
N ARG A 172 7.30 -1.61 5.73
CA ARG A 172 8.71 -1.66 5.29
C ARG A 172 9.69 -2.03 6.40
N GLY A 173 9.30 -1.90 7.68
CA GLY A 173 10.24 -2.02 8.79
C GLY A 173 9.60 -2.34 10.13
N LYS A 174 10.14 -1.72 11.18
CA LYS A 174 9.79 -2.00 12.58
C LYS A 174 8.33 -1.68 12.97
N GLU A 175 7.63 -0.88 12.17
CA GLU A 175 6.21 -0.55 12.37
C GLU A 175 5.30 -1.78 12.41
N VAL A 176 5.76 -2.95 11.94
CA VAL A 176 5.06 -4.23 12.06
C VAL A 176 4.57 -4.49 13.47
N GLU A 177 5.40 -4.20 14.50
CA GLU A 177 5.04 -4.46 15.89
C GLU A 177 3.85 -3.61 16.35
N ASP A 178 3.83 -2.33 15.98
CA ASP A 178 2.75 -1.42 16.34
C ASP A 178 1.48 -1.70 15.54
N LEU A 179 1.60 -2.17 14.29
CA LEU A 179 0.47 -2.69 13.51
C LEU A 179 -0.16 -3.92 14.19
N LEU A 180 0.65 -4.90 14.63
CA LEU A 180 0.15 -6.07 15.35
C LEU A 180 -0.55 -5.68 16.66
N LYS A 181 -0.04 -4.69 17.38
CA LYS A 181 -0.72 -4.14 18.58
C LYS A 181 -2.07 -3.53 18.22
N SER A 182 -2.14 -2.75 17.14
CA SER A 182 -3.38 -2.12 16.68
C SER A 182 -4.44 -3.16 16.31
N VAL A 183 -4.05 -4.18 15.53
CA VAL A 183 -4.95 -5.30 15.19
C VAL A 183 -5.41 -6.04 16.45
N SER A 184 -4.51 -6.30 17.40
CA SER A 184 -4.86 -6.97 18.68
C SER A 184 -5.81 -6.16 19.56
N THR A 185 -5.95 -4.85 19.33
CA THR A 185 -6.88 -3.97 20.05
C THR A 185 -8.19 -3.73 19.31
N GLY A 186 -8.44 -4.45 18.21
CA GLY A 186 -9.69 -4.44 17.47
C GLY A 186 -9.75 -3.50 16.27
N SER A 187 -8.61 -2.97 15.82
CA SER A 187 -8.55 -2.27 14.53
C SER A 187 -8.29 -3.25 13.40
N HIS A 188 -8.95 -3.06 12.25
CA HIS A 188 -8.73 -3.86 11.05
C HIS A 188 -7.71 -3.20 10.12
N LEU A 189 -7.03 -4.00 9.30
CA LEU A 189 -5.90 -3.54 8.50
C LEU A 189 -6.08 -3.91 7.02
N ILE A 190 -5.87 -2.94 6.14
CA ILE A 190 -5.51 -3.22 4.74
C ILE A 190 -4.20 -2.51 4.46
N SER A 191 -3.19 -3.26 4.02
CA SER A 191 -1.86 -2.71 3.77
C SER A 191 -1.15 -3.40 2.62
N THR A 192 0.02 -2.87 2.25
CA THR A 192 0.88 -3.49 1.24
C THR A 192 2.25 -3.86 1.81
N ILE A 193 2.88 -4.84 1.19
CA ILE A 193 4.22 -5.31 1.56
C ILE A 193 4.96 -5.81 0.31
N HIS A 194 6.28 -5.72 0.31
CA HIS A 194 7.10 -6.38 -0.69
C HIS A 194 7.40 -7.82 -0.29
N ALA A 195 6.73 -8.78 -0.97
CA ALA A 195 7.01 -10.21 -0.85
C ALA A 195 6.89 -10.88 -2.23
N ARG A 196 7.46 -12.08 -2.40
CA ARG A 196 7.48 -12.82 -3.68
C ARG A 196 6.24 -13.70 -3.86
N SER A 197 5.50 -13.94 -2.78
CA SER A 197 4.25 -14.71 -2.77
C SER A 197 3.36 -14.25 -1.63
N ALA A 198 2.08 -14.66 -1.64
CA ALA A 198 1.19 -14.42 -0.52
C ALA A 198 1.62 -15.22 0.73
N PHE A 199 2.12 -16.44 0.54
CA PHE A 199 2.62 -17.30 1.61
C PHE A 199 3.80 -16.71 2.38
N GLU A 200 4.63 -15.90 1.71
CA GLU A 200 5.81 -15.27 2.32
C GLU A 200 5.49 -14.04 3.19
N ILE A 201 4.27 -13.54 3.16
CA ILE A 201 3.90 -12.30 3.88
C ILE A 201 4.26 -12.37 5.37
N PRO A 202 3.84 -13.40 6.16
CA PRO A 202 4.15 -13.45 7.58
C PRO A 202 5.66 -13.56 7.86
N VAL A 203 6.37 -14.34 7.05
CA VAL A 203 7.82 -14.48 7.15
C VAL A 203 8.51 -13.16 6.85
N ARG A 204 8.06 -12.43 5.83
CA ARG A 204 8.61 -11.12 5.48
C ARG A 204 8.39 -10.11 6.60
N MET A 205 7.21 -10.08 7.22
CA MET A 205 6.93 -9.24 8.38
C MET A 205 7.82 -9.61 9.58
N LEU A 206 8.04 -10.89 9.83
CA LEU A 206 8.94 -11.35 10.90
C LEU A 206 10.36 -10.82 10.71
N TYR A 207 10.87 -10.82 9.48
CA TYR A 207 12.21 -10.28 9.18
C TYR A 207 12.32 -8.75 9.38
N MET A 208 11.22 -8.02 9.32
CA MET A 208 11.17 -6.58 9.57
C MET A 208 11.17 -6.22 11.06
N MET A 209 10.70 -7.12 11.94
CA MET A 209 10.69 -6.90 13.39
C MET A 209 12.12 -6.84 13.95
N GLN A 210 12.37 -5.88 14.86
CA GLN A 210 13.67 -5.71 15.49
C GLN A 210 13.72 -6.44 16.84
N GLY A 211 14.90 -6.94 17.22
CA GLY A 211 15.09 -7.58 18.52
C GLY A 211 14.34 -8.91 18.73
N VAL A 212 13.76 -9.46 17.68
CA VAL A 212 13.00 -10.72 17.71
C VAL A 212 13.86 -11.86 17.16
N ASP A 213 13.89 -12.98 17.85
CA ASP A 213 14.47 -14.20 17.33
C ASP A 213 13.65 -14.71 16.13
N LYS A 214 14.26 -14.68 14.96
CA LYS A 214 13.61 -15.05 13.69
C LYS A 214 13.33 -16.55 13.58
N SER A 215 13.94 -17.37 14.40
CA SER A 215 13.68 -18.81 14.50
C SER A 215 12.50 -19.15 15.42
N ASN A 216 11.96 -18.17 16.13
CA ASN A 216 10.87 -18.38 17.08
C ASN A 216 9.52 -18.56 16.35
N GLU A 217 9.07 -19.81 16.27
CA GLU A 217 7.81 -20.19 15.64
C GLU A 217 6.57 -19.52 16.26
N MET A 218 6.62 -19.16 17.54
CA MET A 218 5.53 -18.48 18.20
C MET A 218 5.27 -17.09 17.60
N PHE A 219 6.32 -16.33 17.24
CA PHE A 219 6.15 -15.04 16.55
C PHE A 219 5.57 -15.23 15.16
N LEU A 220 6.03 -16.23 14.42
CA LEU A 220 5.48 -16.52 13.10
C LEU A 220 4.00 -16.93 13.20
N LYS A 221 3.63 -17.76 14.18
CA LYS A 221 2.23 -18.12 14.45
C LYS A 221 1.40 -16.89 14.77
N ARG A 222 1.89 -15.98 15.62
CA ARG A 222 1.21 -14.72 15.94
C ARG A 222 1.02 -13.83 14.71
N LEU A 223 2.01 -13.74 13.82
CA LEU A 223 1.88 -12.99 12.57
C LEU A 223 0.82 -13.61 11.66
N LYS A 224 0.83 -14.94 11.50
CA LYS A 224 -0.20 -15.66 10.73
C LYS A 224 -1.61 -15.40 11.27
N SER A 225 -1.81 -15.43 12.59
CA SER A 225 -3.12 -15.18 13.21
C SER A 225 -3.55 -13.69 13.20
N SER A 226 -2.64 -12.77 12.89
CA SER A 226 -2.94 -11.33 12.81
C SER A 226 -3.26 -10.87 11.39
N ILE A 227 -3.03 -11.72 10.40
CA ILE A 227 -3.35 -11.47 8.99
C ILE A 227 -4.35 -12.53 8.57
N ASP A 228 -5.52 -12.14 8.11
CA ASP A 228 -6.51 -13.11 7.65
C ASP A 228 -6.28 -13.49 6.18
N VAL A 229 -5.99 -12.49 5.34
CA VAL A 229 -5.90 -12.69 3.88
C VAL A 229 -4.62 -12.09 3.31
N GLY A 230 -3.84 -12.91 2.63
CA GLY A 230 -2.72 -12.49 1.79
C GLY A 230 -3.09 -12.51 0.31
N VAL A 231 -2.84 -11.41 -0.38
CA VAL A 231 -3.09 -11.27 -1.83
C VAL A 231 -1.78 -10.97 -2.53
N HIS A 232 -1.40 -11.76 -3.52
CA HIS A 232 -0.18 -11.52 -4.29
C HIS A 232 -0.49 -11.07 -5.70
N LEU A 233 0.08 -9.91 -6.07
CA LEU A 233 -0.03 -9.33 -7.41
C LEU A 233 1.20 -9.65 -8.26
N GLU A 234 0.96 -9.98 -9.52
CA GLU A 234 2.00 -10.16 -10.53
C GLU A 234 1.74 -9.27 -11.75
N LYS A 235 2.83 -8.90 -12.43
CA LYS A 235 2.81 -8.18 -13.71
C LYS A 235 3.56 -9.00 -14.75
N ARG A 236 2.93 -9.28 -15.90
CA ARG A 236 3.56 -9.88 -17.08
C ARG A 236 3.38 -8.95 -18.27
N GLY A 237 4.47 -8.37 -18.74
CA GLY A 237 4.39 -7.30 -19.73
C GLY A 237 3.58 -6.10 -19.19
N LEU A 238 2.52 -5.72 -19.87
CA LEU A 238 1.59 -4.66 -19.45
C LEU A 238 0.43 -5.16 -18.58
N ARG A 239 0.18 -6.46 -18.57
CA ARG A 239 -0.95 -7.06 -17.85
C ARG A 239 -0.61 -7.20 -16.36
N ARG A 240 -1.52 -6.77 -15.51
CA ARG A 240 -1.48 -6.96 -14.05
C ARG A 240 -2.63 -7.87 -13.65
N PHE A 241 -2.40 -8.74 -12.67
CA PHE A 241 -3.43 -9.66 -12.19
C PHE A 241 -3.11 -10.14 -10.77
N ILE A 242 -4.14 -10.60 -10.07
CA ILE A 242 -3.95 -11.33 -8.81
C ILE A 242 -3.46 -12.74 -9.16
N LYS A 243 -2.25 -13.06 -8.74
CA LYS A 243 -1.65 -14.37 -8.98
C LYS A 243 -2.19 -15.42 -8.03
N GLU A 244 -2.24 -15.09 -6.75
CA GLU A 244 -2.68 -16.00 -5.71
C GLU A 244 -3.30 -15.25 -4.53
N VAL A 245 -4.19 -15.93 -3.83
CA VAL A 245 -4.77 -15.48 -2.56
C VAL A 245 -4.68 -16.63 -1.55
N VAL A 246 -4.23 -16.30 -0.34
CA VAL A 246 -4.02 -17.22 0.77
C VAL A 246 -4.82 -16.72 1.96
N VAL A 247 -5.50 -17.62 2.65
CA VAL A 247 -6.10 -17.37 3.97
C VAL A 247 -5.18 -17.94 5.03
N PHE A 248 -4.85 -17.14 6.02
CA PHE A 248 -4.08 -17.54 7.18
C PHE A 248 -5.06 -17.85 8.31
N ASP A 249 -5.10 -19.11 8.69
CA ASP A 249 -5.83 -19.58 9.84
C ASP A 249 -4.83 -20.06 10.92
N GLU A 250 -5.28 -20.48 12.07
CA GLU A 250 -4.42 -21.01 13.16
C GLU A 250 -3.57 -22.24 12.73
N GLY A 251 -3.95 -22.87 11.62
CA GLY A 251 -3.23 -23.99 11.00
C GLY A 251 -2.27 -23.58 9.88
N GLU A 252 -2.16 -24.43 8.85
CA GLU A 252 -1.39 -24.14 7.66
C GLU A 252 -2.13 -23.14 6.74
N PRO A 253 -1.40 -22.25 6.04
CA PRO A 253 -2.00 -21.29 5.12
C PRO A 253 -2.76 -22.00 3.99
N ILE A 254 -4.00 -21.58 3.73
CA ILE A 254 -4.89 -22.19 2.73
C ILE A 254 -4.82 -21.36 1.45
N LEU A 255 -4.43 -21.98 0.33
CA LEU A 255 -4.48 -21.37 -0.99
C LEU A 255 -5.93 -21.39 -1.50
N VAL A 256 -6.59 -20.23 -1.51
CA VAL A 256 -7.99 -20.11 -1.97
C VAL A 256 -8.12 -19.69 -3.44
N TYR A 257 -7.06 -19.14 -4.02
CA TYR A 257 -7.03 -18.76 -5.43
C TYR A 257 -5.64 -18.81 -6.02
N HIS A 258 -5.53 -19.31 -7.27
CA HIS A 258 -4.30 -19.23 -8.07
C HIS A 258 -4.66 -19.04 -9.54
N HIS A 259 -4.12 -18.01 -10.18
CA HIS A 259 -4.46 -17.57 -11.55
C HIS A 259 -4.37 -18.67 -12.63
N GLN A 260 -3.42 -19.59 -12.51
CA GLN A 260 -3.21 -20.67 -13.47
C GLN A 260 -4.00 -21.96 -13.17
N LYS A 261 -4.42 -22.15 -11.91
CA LYS A 261 -5.05 -23.40 -11.46
C LYS A 261 -6.57 -23.36 -11.45
N GLN A 262 -7.20 -22.17 -11.63
CA GLN A 262 -8.65 -21.94 -11.49
C GLN A 262 -9.27 -22.76 -10.33
N PRO A 263 -8.80 -22.68 -9.09
CA PRO A 263 -9.51 -23.28 -7.99
C PRO A 263 -10.83 -22.57 -7.80
N GLU A 264 -11.86 -23.30 -7.45
CA GLU A 264 -13.10 -22.71 -6.94
C GLU A 264 -12.74 -21.95 -5.65
N VAL A 265 -13.13 -20.68 -5.57
CA VAL A 265 -12.86 -19.87 -4.38
C VAL A 265 -13.84 -20.30 -3.29
N GLU A 266 -13.33 -20.98 -2.26
CA GLU A 266 -14.13 -21.43 -1.14
C GLU A 266 -14.50 -20.26 -0.21
N MET A 267 -15.74 -19.81 -0.29
CA MET A 267 -16.27 -18.75 0.58
C MET A 267 -16.31 -19.13 2.07
N GLY A 268 -16.37 -20.42 2.37
CA GLY A 268 -16.44 -20.94 3.73
C GLY A 268 -15.20 -20.71 4.61
N VAL A 269 -14.09 -20.31 4.02
CA VAL A 269 -12.79 -20.12 4.70
C VAL A 269 -12.68 -18.76 5.41
N LEU A 270 -13.67 -17.87 5.23
CA LEU A 270 -13.71 -16.53 5.87
C LEU A 270 -14.45 -16.50 7.22
N LYS A 271 -14.62 -17.64 7.89
CA LYS A 271 -15.31 -17.70 9.18
C LYS A 271 -14.64 -16.91 10.27
#